data_d50783eba38d0a286cac3f9fe0bbf646
#
_entry.id   d50783eba38d0a286cac3f9fe0bbf646
#
_cell.length_a   1.000
_cell.length_b   1.000
_cell.length_c   1.000
_cell.angle_alpha   90.00
_cell.angle_beta   90.00
_cell.angle_gamma   90.00
#
_symmetry.space_group_name_H-M   'P 1'
#
loop_
_entity.id
_entity.type
_entity.pdbx_description
1 polymer ?
#
loop_
_entity_poly.entity_id
_entity_poly.type
_entity_poly.pdbx_seq_one_letter_code
_entity_poly.pdbx_strand_id
1 'polypeptide(L)'
;MIIEQLIFTVISFAVFVYMFLRMIKNNDTTYVIILVLEAIGIALNFVEVLFNVKLNMLFVILKYVLSIILPLLIIILEKRGFLLNEFLGITRANFYLMIGNDKKAKQALIDLLTKKPQNYKAHKMLAQIYE
;
A
#
# COMPACT_ATOMS: atom_id res chain seq x y z
N MET A 1 -13.80 -14.17 22.62
CA MET A 1 -13.11 -12.89 22.38
C MET A 1 -11.58 -13.03 22.36
N ILE A 2 -11.00 -13.59 23.41
CA ILE A 2 -9.52 -13.75 23.48
C ILE A 2 -9.01 -14.64 22.35
N ILE A 3 -9.72 -15.72 22.03
CA ILE A 3 -9.32 -16.65 20.96
C ILE A 3 -9.31 -15.96 19.61
N GLU A 4 -10.34 -15.16 19.30
CA GLU A 4 -10.42 -14.39 18.06
C GLU A 4 -9.24 -13.41 17.94
N GLN A 5 -8.94 -12.70 19.01
CA GLN A 5 -7.83 -11.74 19.05
C GLN A 5 -6.48 -12.42 18.89
N LEU A 6 -6.29 -13.62 19.47
CA LEU A 6 -5.07 -14.40 19.31
C LEU A 6 -4.91 -14.88 17.87
N ILE A 7 -5.97 -15.40 17.26
CA ILE A 7 -5.96 -15.82 15.84
C ILE A 7 -5.64 -14.63 14.95
N PHE A 8 -6.27 -13.48 15.19
CA PHE A 8 -6.01 -12.26 14.44
C PHE A 8 -4.52 -11.86 14.56
N THR A 9 -3.97 -11.89 15.76
CA THR A 9 -2.57 -11.53 16.00
C THR A 9 -1.63 -12.43 15.21
N VAL A 10 -1.86 -13.73 15.22
CA VAL A 10 -1.02 -14.70 14.50
C VAL A 10 -1.10 -14.46 12.99
N ILE A 11 -2.30 -14.33 12.44
CA ILE A 11 -2.50 -14.13 11.00
C ILE A 11 -1.93 -12.80 10.54
N SER A 12 -2.22 -11.72 11.26
CA SER A 12 -1.73 -10.39 10.89
C SER A 12 -0.20 -10.29 10.99
N PHE A 13 0.39 -10.92 11.98
CA PHE A 13 1.84 -10.95 12.11
C PHE A 13 2.49 -11.76 10.97
N ALA A 14 1.90 -12.89 10.60
CA ALA A 14 2.39 -13.68 9.48
C ALA A 14 2.31 -12.91 8.15
N VAL A 15 1.21 -12.20 7.91
CA VAL A 15 1.05 -11.35 6.73
C VAL A 15 2.07 -10.21 6.72
N PHE A 16 2.29 -9.58 7.87
CA PHE A 16 3.27 -8.51 8.03
C PHE A 16 4.69 -8.99 7.70
N VAL A 17 5.10 -10.13 8.24
CA VAL A 17 6.42 -10.71 7.97
C VAL A 17 6.56 -11.05 6.48
N TYR A 18 5.53 -11.63 5.87
CA TYR A 18 5.53 -11.94 4.44
C TYR A 18 5.73 -10.68 3.58
N MET A 19 4.97 -9.63 3.86
CA MET A 19 5.09 -8.37 3.12
C MET A 19 6.44 -7.69 3.34
N PHE A 20 6.96 -7.76 4.55
CA PHE A 20 8.28 -7.21 4.88
C PHE A 20 9.39 -7.92 4.10
N LEU A 21 9.36 -9.26 4.09
CA LEU A 21 10.34 -10.05 3.33
C LEU A 21 10.22 -9.78 1.82
N ARG A 22 9.00 -9.62 1.33
CA ARG A 22 8.77 -9.29 -0.07
C ARG A 22 9.31 -7.91 -0.44
N MET A 23 9.17 -6.94 0.46
CA MET A 23 9.74 -5.60 0.27
C MET A 23 11.27 -5.67 0.14
N ILE A 24 11.92 -6.42 1.02
CA ILE A 24 13.39 -6.58 0.99
C ILE A 24 13.81 -7.29 -0.29
N LYS A 25 13.12 -8.38 -0.66
CA LYS A 25 13.46 -9.18 -1.84
C LYS A 25 13.36 -8.38 -3.12
N ASN A 26 12.31 -7.58 -3.27
CA ASN A 26 12.06 -6.79 -4.47
C ASN A 26 12.71 -5.42 -4.43
N ASN A 27 13.30 -5.05 -3.30
CA ASN A 27 13.91 -3.72 -3.06
C ASN A 27 12.95 -2.58 -3.43
N ASP A 28 11.68 -2.75 -3.07
CA ASP A 28 10.60 -1.82 -3.42
C ASP A 28 10.09 -1.10 -2.17
N THR A 29 10.43 0.19 -2.05
CA THR A 29 10.07 1.00 -0.90
C THR A 29 8.58 1.38 -0.85
N THR A 30 7.81 1.15 -1.93
CA THR A 30 6.37 1.43 -1.91
C THR A 30 5.61 0.54 -0.94
N TYR A 31 6.13 -0.65 -0.65
CA TYR A 31 5.55 -1.54 0.37
C TYR A 31 5.62 -0.99 1.78
N VAL A 32 6.45 0.03 2.03
CA VAL A 32 6.51 0.69 3.34
C VAL A 32 5.15 1.25 3.74
N ILE A 33 4.41 1.80 2.79
CA ILE A 33 3.06 2.33 3.05
C ILE A 33 2.14 1.23 3.57
N ILE A 34 2.17 0.06 2.94
CA ILE A 34 1.36 -1.09 3.34
C ILE A 34 1.77 -1.59 4.71
N LEU A 35 3.08 -1.67 4.98
CA LEU A 35 3.59 -2.11 6.28
C LEU A 35 3.17 -1.15 7.41
N VAL A 36 3.18 0.16 7.16
CA VAL A 36 2.71 1.15 8.13
C VAL A 36 1.23 0.97 8.42
N LEU A 37 0.40 0.76 7.40
CA LEU A 37 -1.03 0.53 7.57
C LEU A 37 -1.30 -0.77 8.34
N GLU A 38 -0.55 -1.84 8.05
CA GLU A 38 -0.65 -3.09 8.81
C GLU A 38 -0.27 -2.89 10.27
N ALA A 39 0.80 -2.13 10.52
CA ALA A 39 1.25 -1.83 11.89
C ALA A 39 0.17 -1.09 12.68
N ILE A 40 -0.55 -0.16 12.06
CA ILE A 40 -1.67 0.54 12.68
C ILE A 40 -2.77 -0.44 13.06
N GLY A 41 -3.13 -1.36 12.16
CA GLY A 41 -4.13 -2.38 12.44
C GLY A 41 -3.74 -3.31 13.59
N ILE A 42 -2.49 -3.73 13.63
CA ILE A 42 -1.95 -4.56 14.71
C ILE A 42 -1.96 -3.79 16.04
N ALA A 43 -1.60 -2.51 16.02
CA ALA A 43 -1.65 -1.66 17.21
C ALA A 43 -3.06 -1.53 17.76
N LEU A 44 -4.08 -1.40 16.91
CA LEU A 44 -5.48 -1.39 17.35
C LEU A 44 -5.87 -2.68 18.05
N ASN A 45 -5.40 -3.83 17.55
CA ASN A 45 -5.64 -5.11 18.20
C ASN A 45 -4.97 -5.19 19.57
N PHE A 46 -3.74 -4.70 19.71
CA PHE A 46 -3.06 -4.66 21.00
C PHE A 46 -3.75 -3.75 22.00
N VAL A 47 -4.31 -2.62 21.56
CA VAL A 47 -5.09 -1.73 22.42
C VAL A 47 -6.29 -2.48 22.99
N GLU A 48 -7.02 -3.25 22.18
CA GLU A 48 -8.12 -4.07 22.66
C GLU A 48 -7.68 -5.07 23.72
N VAL A 49 -6.58 -5.76 23.48
CA VAL A 49 -6.09 -6.82 24.35
C VAL A 49 -5.55 -6.28 25.67
N LEU A 50 -4.66 -5.26 25.60
CA LEU A 50 -3.95 -4.74 26.76
C LEU A 50 -4.85 -3.93 27.69
N PHE A 51 -5.75 -3.13 27.13
CA PHE A 51 -6.65 -2.27 27.93
C PHE A 51 -8.00 -2.89 28.18
N ASN A 52 -8.24 -4.10 27.67
CA ASN A 52 -9.51 -4.80 27.77
C ASN A 52 -10.70 -3.91 27.38
N VAL A 53 -10.51 -3.10 26.35
CA VAL A 53 -11.49 -2.17 25.82
C VAL A 53 -12.10 -2.76 24.56
N LYS A 54 -13.42 -2.69 24.44
CA LYS A 54 -14.12 -3.09 23.23
C LYS A 54 -14.12 -1.92 22.24
N LEU A 55 -13.45 -2.10 21.11
CA LEU A 55 -13.41 -1.07 20.07
C LEU A 55 -14.78 -0.90 19.42
N ASN A 56 -15.06 0.34 18.99
CA ASN A 56 -16.22 0.66 18.18
C ASN A 56 -16.20 -0.17 16.89
N MET A 57 -17.36 -0.45 16.31
CA MET A 57 -17.50 -1.24 15.08
C MET A 57 -16.65 -0.67 13.94
N LEU A 58 -16.56 0.66 13.82
CA LEU A 58 -15.74 1.31 12.82
C LEU A 58 -14.26 0.91 12.96
N PHE A 59 -13.73 0.93 14.18
CA PHE A 59 -12.33 0.58 14.43
C PHE A 59 -12.06 -0.91 14.25
N VAL A 60 -13.04 -1.77 14.54
CA VAL A 60 -12.91 -3.21 14.28
C VAL A 60 -12.82 -3.48 12.77
N ILE A 61 -13.67 -2.86 11.97
CA ILE A 61 -13.62 -2.96 10.52
C ILE A 61 -12.28 -2.46 9.99
N LEU A 62 -11.84 -1.30 10.48
CA LEU A 62 -10.57 -0.69 10.08
C LEU A 62 -9.39 -1.62 10.41
N LYS A 63 -9.39 -2.24 11.58
CA LYS A 63 -8.37 -3.20 12.02
C LYS A 63 -8.23 -4.35 11.01
N TYR A 64 -9.33 -5.00 10.66
CA TYR A 64 -9.32 -6.11 9.71
C TYR A 64 -8.93 -5.69 8.30
N VAL A 65 -9.45 -4.57 7.84
CA VAL A 65 -9.14 -4.05 6.50
C VAL A 65 -7.65 -3.74 6.37
N LEU A 66 -7.09 -2.99 7.32
CA LEU A 66 -5.69 -2.57 7.23
C LEU A 66 -4.71 -3.72 7.39
N SER A 67 -5.03 -4.69 8.27
CA SER A 67 -4.06 -5.72 8.63
C SER A 67 -4.10 -6.96 7.75
N ILE A 68 -5.26 -7.29 7.18
CA ILE A 68 -5.44 -8.56 6.47
C ILE A 68 -5.92 -8.34 5.03
N ILE A 69 -7.01 -7.59 4.87
CA ILE A 69 -7.67 -7.47 3.56
C ILE A 69 -6.81 -6.70 2.56
N LEU A 70 -6.28 -5.57 2.95
CA LEU A 70 -5.48 -4.71 2.06
C LEU A 70 -4.20 -5.41 1.58
N PRO A 71 -3.36 -6.01 2.45
CA PRO A 71 -2.19 -6.74 1.99
C PRO A 71 -2.51 -7.91 1.06
N LEU A 72 -3.53 -8.70 1.38
CA LEU A 72 -3.95 -9.82 0.54
C LEU A 72 -4.46 -9.35 -0.81
N LEU A 73 -5.22 -8.25 -0.83
CA LEU A 73 -5.71 -7.66 -2.07
C LEU A 73 -4.55 -7.22 -2.97
N ILE A 74 -3.54 -6.58 -2.41
CA ILE A 74 -2.34 -6.16 -3.15
C ILE A 74 -1.61 -7.37 -3.74
N ILE A 75 -1.45 -8.44 -2.97
CA ILE A 75 -0.80 -9.67 -3.44
C ILE A 75 -1.57 -10.26 -4.62
N ILE A 76 -2.90 -10.34 -4.53
CA ILE A 76 -3.75 -10.87 -5.59
C ILE A 76 -3.66 -10.00 -6.85
N LEU A 77 -3.70 -8.69 -6.70
CA LEU A 77 -3.61 -7.76 -7.82
C LEU A 77 -2.25 -7.85 -8.52
N GLU A 78 -1.16 -8.03 -7.77
CA GLU A 78 0.17 -8.20 -8.35
C GLU A 78 0.28 -9.46 -9.20
N LYS A 79 -0.36 -10.55 -8.79
CA LYS A 79 -0.40 -11.79 -9.58
C LYS A 79 -1.11 -11.59 -10.91
N ARG A 80 -2.00 -10.61 -11.01
CA ARG A 80 -2.74 -10.27 -12.23
C ARG A 80 -2.05 -9.19 -13.06
N GLY A 81 -0.81 -8.83 -12.71
CA GLY A 81 -0.03 -7.82 -13.43
C GLY A 81 -0.17 -6.41 -12.91
N PHE A 82 -0.98 -6.17 -11.88
CA PHE A 82 -1.05 -4.87 -11.22
C PHE A 82 0.18 -4.68 -10.34
N LEU A 83 0.90 -3.59 -10.55
CA LEU A 83 2.06 -3.24 -9.74
C LEU A 83 1.76 -1.96 -8.96
N LEU A 84 1.89 -2.05 -7.64
CA LEU A 84 1.58 -0.94 -6.74
C LEU A 84 2.46 0.28 -7.03
N ASN A 85 3.75 0.09 -7.29
CA ASN A 85 4.66 1.17 -7.58
C ASN A 85 4.28 1.93 -8.86
N GLU A 86 3.81 1.24 -9.90
CA GLU A 86 3.30 1.88 -11.11
C GLU A 86 2.04 2.69 -10.84
N PHE A 87 1.11 2.10 -10.10
CA PHE A 87 -0.13 2.78 -9.72
C PHE A 87 0.15 4.04 -8.91
N LEU A 88 1.02 3.96 -7.91
CA LEU A 88 1.37 5.12 -7.08
C LEU A 88 2.12 6.18 -7.89
N GLY A 89 2.98 5.79 -8.83
CA GLY A 89 3.67 6.73 -9.71
C GLY A 89 2.71 7.51 -10.60
N ILE A 90 1.75 6.81 -11.22
CA ILE A 90 0.71 7.44 -12.06
C ILE A 90 -0.19 8.35 -11.21
N THR A 91 -0.59 7.91 -10.03
CA THR A 91 -1.45 8.69 -9.12
C THR A 91 -0.73 9.97 -8.68
N ARG A 92 0.56 9.88 -8.36
CA ARG A 92 1.36 11.04 -7.99
C ARG A 92 1.46 12.04 -9.14
N ALA A 93 1.70 11.57 -10.36
CA ALA A 93 1.74 12.42 -11.54
C ALA A 93 0.41 13.12 -11.77
N ASN A 94 -0.70 12.40 -11.68
CA ASN A 94 -2.05 12.97 -11.80
C ASN A 94 -2.29 14.06 -10.74
N PHE A 95 -1.88 13.81 -9.51
CA PHE A 95 -2.01 14.79 -8.43
C PHE A 95 -1.27 16.09 -8.77
N TYR A 96 -0.04 16.01 -9.23
CA TYR A 96 0.74 17.18 -9.60
C TYR A 96 0.15 17.92 -10.80
N LEU A 97 -0.42 17.20 -11.77
CA LEU A 97 -1.13 17.83 -12.89
C LEU A 97 -2.38 18.58 -12.42
N MET A 98 -3.12 18.01 -11.46
CA MET A 98 -4.31 18.67 -10.91
C MET A 98 -3.99 19.99 -10.21
N ILE A 99 -2.86 20.08 -9.53
CA ILE A 99 -2.44 21.31 -8.85
C ILE A 99 -1.65 22.26 -9.75
N GLY A 100 -1.51 21.91 -11.04
CA GLY A 100 -0.82 22.75 -12.01
C GLY A 100 0.70 22.70 -11.95
N ASN A 101 1.29 21.72 -11.27
CA ASN A 101 2.73 21.56 -11.16
C ASN A 101 3.24 20.55 -12.19
N ASP A 102 3.35 20.99 -13.45
CA ASP A 102 3.77 20.12 -14.56
C ASP A 102 5.21 19.61 -14.41
N LYS A 103 6.08 20.42 -13.81
CA LYS A 103 7.48 20.05 -13.58
C LYS A 103 7.61 18.84 -12.67
N LYS A 104 6.89 18.81 -11.56
CA LYS A 104 6.90 17.67 -10.62
C LYS A 104 6.17 16.46 -11.20
N ALA A 105 5.09 16.66 -11.96
CA ALA A 105 4.39 15.60 -12.67
C ALA A 105 5.34 14.92 -13.67
N LYS A 106 6.05 15.68 -14.45
CA LYS A 106 7.04 15.19 -15.40
C LYS A 106 8.13 14.40 -14.70
N GLN A 107 8.65 14.89 -13.57
CA GLN A 107 9.67 14.20 -12.80
C GLN A 107 9.17 12.86 -12.27
N ALA A 108 7.93 12.82 -11.74
CA ALA A 108 7.32 11.60 -11.25
C ALA A 108 7.19 10.54 -12.37
N LEU A 109 6.82 10.95 -13.57
CA LEU A 109 6.70 10.06 -14.74
C LEU A 109 8.06 9.56 -15.20
N ILE A 110 9.07 10.41 -15.21
CA ILE A 110 10.45 10.03 -15.58
C ILE A 110 10.98 9.01 -14.57
N ASP A 111 10.78 9.23 -13.26
CA ASP A 111 11.21 8.31 -12.22
C ASP A 111 10.51 6.94 -12.37
N LEU A 112 9.23 6.94 -12.71
CA LEU A 112 8.49 5.71 -12.97
C LEU A 112 9.06 4.97 -14.19
N LEU A 113 9.34 5.68 -15.28
CA LEU A 113 9.86 5.09 -16.51
C LEU A 113 11.28 4.57 -16.37
N THR A 114 12.10 5.13 -15.47
CA THR A 114 13.42 4.55 -15.17
C THR A 114 13.31 3.17 -14.55
N LYS A 115 12.27 2.94 -13.74
CA LYS A 115 12.00 1.64 -13.09
C LYS A 115 11.21 0.70 -14.00
N LYS A 116 10.28 1.24 -14.79
CA LYS A 116 9.37 0.48 -15.65
C LYS A 116 9.29 1.14 -17.04
N PRO A 117 10.30 0.92 -17.92
CA PRO A 117 10.37 1.59 -19.23
C PRO A 117 9.21 1.27 -20.17
N GLN A 118 8.49 0.16 -19.93
CA GLN A 118 7.39 -0.30 -20.79
C GLN A 118 6.02 0.18 -20.35
N ASN A 119 5.95 1.07 -19.36
CA ASN A 119 4.65 1.58 -18.89
C ASN A 119 4.07 2.54 -19.92
N TYR A 120 3.11 2.04 -20.71
CA TYR A 120 2.45 2.79 -21.76
C TYR A 120 1.75 4.05 -21.25
N LYS A 121 1.04 3.94 -20.13
CA LYS A 121 0.28 5.07 -19.58
C LYS A 121 1.20 6.22 -19.14
N ALA A 122 2.35 5.89 -18.57
CA ALA A 122 3.35 6.91 -18.20
C ALA A 122 3.92 7.61 -19.43
N HIS A 123 4.24 6.87 -20.50
CA HIS A 123 4.70 7.45 -21.76
C HIS A 123 3.65 8.39 -22.36
N LYS A 124 2.39 7.97 -22.37
CA LYS A 124 1.27 8.75 -22.89
C LYS A 124 1.09 10.06 -22.12
N MET A 125 1.12 9.98 -20.78
CA MET A 125 0.99 11.16 -19.93
C MET A 125 2.15 12.12 -20.12
N LEU A 126 3.37 11.60 -20.22
CA LEU A 126 4.56 12.42 -20.45
C LEU A 126 4.49 13.15 -21.80
N ALA A 127 4.05 12.45 -22.85
CA ALA A 127 3.83 13.07 -24.17
C ALA A 127 2.82 14.21 -24.11
N GLN A 128 1.73 14.03 -23.36
CA GLN A 128 0.70 15.07 -23.18
C GLN A 128 1.26 16.32 -22.47
N ILE A 129 2.18 16.14 -21.53
CA ILE A 129 2.82 17.27 -20.83
C ILE A 129 3.70 18.07 -21.79
N TYR A 130 4.39 17.39 -22.71
CA TYR A 130 5.26 18.06 -23.70
C TYR A 130 4.48 18.75 -24.82
N GLU A 131 3.22 18.45 -25.02
CA GLU A 131 2.37 19.18 -25.94
C GLU A 131 2.04 20.59 -25.40
#